data_492071bd0da4ce3a330f2edff058224c
#
_entry.id   492071bd0da4ce3a330f2edff058224c
#
_cell.length_a   1.000
_cell.length_b   1.000
_cell.length_c   1.000
_cell.angle_alpha   90.00
_cell.angle_beta   90.00
_cell.angle_gamma   90.00
#
_symmetry.space_group_name_H-M   'P 1'
#
loop_
_entity.id
_entity.type
_entity.pdbx_description
1 polymer ?
#
loop_
_entity_poly.entity_id
_entity_poly.type
_entity_poly.pdbx_seq_one_letter_code
_entity_poly.pdbx_strand_id
1 'polypeptide(L)'
;ETLKDLKKIALKIKYPVVLKTANSKIVHKSDSGSVKLDIKNETELEKAFHELGSPAIIGKMIKGKVEIFLGIKKDPSIGTLVAFGTGGIYSEIGKDFSYRVSPLSKSTALEMIKETKMGKILAGARGQFKHDLDRLSEIIVNVARFADQYKNIKEIDLNPIIAANPHFYIVD
;
A
#
# COMPACT_ATOMS: atom_id res chain seq x y z
N GLU A 1 -18.56 -4.76 -10.13
CA GLU A 1 -18.62 -5.96 -10.98
C GLU A 1 -19.60 -6.97 -10.38
N THR A 2 -20.17 -7.87 -11.23
CA THR A 2 -21.05 -8.93 -10.77
C THR A 2 -20.24 -10.09 -10.19
N LEU A 3 -20.83 -10.94 -9.36
CA LEU A 3 -20.17 -12.15 -8.84
C LEU A 3 -19.64 -13.04 -9.99
N LYS A 4 -20.38 -13.12 -11.11
CA LYS A 4 -19.96 -13.88 -12.29
C LYS A 4 -18.67 -13.34 -12.91
N ASP A 5 -18.51 -12.02 -12.95
CA ASP A 5 -17.29 -11.39 -13.48
C ASP A 5 -16.12 -11.60 -12.53
N LEU A 6 -16.34 -11.46 -11.21
CA LEU A 6 -15.32 -11.70 -10.20
C LEU A 6 -14.78 -13.15 -10.25
N LYS A 7 -15.66 -14.15 -10.44
CA LYS A 7 -15.23 -15.55 -10.62
C LYS A 7 -14.33 -15.74 -11.83
N LYS A 8 -14.69 -15.16 -12.98
CA LYS A 8 -13.85 -15.22 -14.20
C LYS A 8 -12.49 -14.57 -13.99
N ILE A 9 -12.46 -13.41 -13.30
CA ILE A 9 -11.22 -12.71 -12.98
C ILE A 9 -10.37 -13.55 -12.02
N ALA A 10 -10.97 -14.14 -10.96
CA ALA A 10 -10.28 -14.99 -10.01
C ALA A 10 -9.56 -16.17 -10.66
N LEU A 11 -10.23 -16.83 -11.62
CA LEU A 11 -9.61 -17.92 -12.39
C LEU A 11 -8.41 -17.43 -13.22
N LYS A 12 -8.49 -16.23 -13.80
CA LYS A 12 -7.43 -15.64 -14.61
C LYS A 12 -6.20 -15.24 -13.77
N ILE A 13 -6.43 -14.58 -12.62
CA ILE A 13 -5.34 -14.10 -11.73
C ILE A 13 -4.83 -15.17 -10.78
N LYS A 14 -5.53 -16.30 -10.67
CA LYS A 14 -5.29 -17.47 -9.82
C LYS A 14 -5.44 -17.18 -8.32
N TYR A 15 -6.05 -18.11 -7.63
CA TYR A 15 -6.13 -18.10 -6.16
C TYR A 15 -4.76 -18.24 -5.48
N PRO A 16 -4.55 -17.70 -4.28
CA PRO A 16 -5.51 -16.94 -3.49
C PRO A 16 -5.69 -15.51 -4.00
N VAL A 17 -6.90 -14.97 -3.76
CA VAL A 17 -7.28 -13.61 -4.14
C VAL A 17 -7.70 -12.79 -2.93
N VAL A 18 -7.76 -11.46 -3.11
CA VAL A 18 -8.34 -10.51 -2.16
C VAL A 18 -9.58 -9.88 -2.78
N LEU A 19 -10.62 -9.67 -1.97
CA LEU A 19 -11.83 -8.97 -2.36
C LEU A 19 -12.00 -7.74 -1.46
N LYS A 20 -12.23 -6.57 -2.07
CA LYS A 20 -12.41 -5.30 -1.36
C LYS A 20 -13.71 -4.65 -1.79
N THR A 21 -14.39 -3.96 -0.88
CA THR A 21 -15.49 -3.08 -1.27
C THR A 21 -14.98 -1.92 -2.14
N ALA A 22 -15.74 -1.55 -3.17
CA ALA A 22 -15.51 -0.35 -3.96
C ALA A 22 -16.41 0.81 -3.52
N ASN A 23 -17.06 0.71 -2.35
CA ASN A 23 -17.91 1.77 -1.82
C ASN A 23 -17.03 2.92 -1.31
N SER A 24 -17.11 4.07 -2.00
CA SER A 24 -16.33 5.28 -1.68
C SER A 24 -16.67 5.94 -0.33
N LYS A 25 -17.79 5.56 0.29
CA LYS A 25 -18.19 6.07 1.61
C LYS A 25 -17.43 5.42 2.77
N ILE A 26 -16.70 4.32 2.51
CA ILE A 26 -15.93 3.60 3.54
C ILE A 26 -14.47 4.05 3.40
N VAL A 27 -14.02 4.91 4.32
CA VAL A 27 -12.68 5.49 4.32
C VAL A 27 -11.64 4.54 4.94
N HIS A 28 -11.99 3.86 6.06
CA HIS A 28 -11.12 2.89 6.74
C HIS A 28 -11.56 1.46 6.44
N LYS A 29 -11.08 0.91 5.32
CA LYS A 29 -11.53 -0.40 4.81
C LYS A 29 -11.13 -1.58 5.70
N SER A 30 -9.98 -1.53 6.36
CA SER A 30 -9.48 -2.59 7.25
C SER A 30 -10.33 -2.76 8.52
N ASP A 31 -10.75 -1.66 9.14
CA ASP A 31 -11.48 -1.68 10.41
C ASP A 31 -12.95 -2.03 10.25
N SER A 32 -13.50 -1.77 9.06
CA SER A 32 -14.92 -2.01 8.77
C SER A 32 -15.22 -3.42 8.24
N GLY A 33 -14.25 -4.33 8.20
CA GLY A 33 -14.41 -5.65 7.58
C GLY A 33 -14.58 -5.60 6.06
N SER A 34 -14.25 -4.46 5.44
CA SER A 34 -14.46 -4.15 4.02
C SER A 34 -13.43 -4.77 3.08
N VAL A 35 -12.51 -5.57 3.63
CA VAL A 35 -11.51 -6.34 2.88
C VAL A 35 -11.53 -7.79 3.36
N LYS A 36 -11.60 -8.72 2.40
CA LYS A 36 -11.50 -10.17 2.64
C LYS A 36 -10.22 -10.68 2.00
N LEU A 37 -9.31 -11.17 2.82
CA LEU A 37 -7.98 -11.63 2.42
C LEU A 37 -7.93 -13.16 2.30
N ASP A 38 -6.93 -13.66 1.58
CA ASP A 38 -6.57 -15.09 1.46
C ASP A 38 -7.72 -16.01 1.00
N ILE A 39 -8.56 -15.51 0.10
CA ILE A 39 -9.66 -16.27 -0.51
C ILE A 39 -9.05 -17.33 -1.43
N LYS A 40 -9.28 -18.62 -1.14
CA LYS A 40 -8.56 -19.75 -1.75
C LYS A 40 -9.30 -20.47 -2.86
N ASN A 41 -10.62 -20.26 -2.94
CA ASN A 41 -11.49 -20.97 -3.89
C ASN A 41 -12.76 -20.17 -4.19
N GLU A 42 -13.55 -20.69 -5.13
CA GLU A 42 -14.77 -20.05 -5.58
C GLU A 42 -15.83 -19.94 -4.49
N THR A 43 -15.97 -20.96 -3.65
CA THR A 43 -16.94 -20.96 -2.55
C THR A 43 -16.64 -19.86 -1.52
N GLU A 44 -15.35 -19.70 -1.17
CA GLU A 44 -14.92 -18.61 -0.29
C GLU A 44 -15.13 -17.24 -0.94
N LEU A 45 -14.93 -17.12 -2.27
CA LEU A 45 -15.19 -15.90 -3.01
C LEU A 45 -16.66 -15.51 -2.99
N GLU A 46 -17.57 -16.48 -3.20
CA GLU A 46 -19.02 -16.25 -3.10
C GLU A 46 -19.41 -15.74 -1.72
N LYS A 47 -18.94 -16.42 -0.67
CA LYS A 47 -19.20 -16.02 0.72
C LYS A 47 -18.70 -14.60 0.99
N ALA A 48 -17.45 -14.31 0.62
CA ALA A 48 -16.85 -12.99 0.78
C ALA A 48 -17.65 -11.90 0.04
N PHE A 49 -18.13 -12.19 -1.18
CA PHE A 49 -18.94 -11.26 -1.96
C PHE A 49 -20.30 -10.98 -1.31
N HIS A 50 -20.97 -12.00 -0.78
CA HIS A 50 -22.24 -11.80 -0.07
C HIS A 50 -22.07 -10.98 1.20
N GLU A 51 -20.95 -11.14 1.91
CA GLU A 51 -20.65 -10.35 3.11
C GLU A 51 -20.28 -8.90 2.81
N LEU A 52 -19.49 -8.66 1.75
CA LEU A 52 -19.03 -7.31 1.37
C LEU A 52 -20.05 -6.52 0.55
N GLY A 53 -20.86 -7.22 -0.24
CA GLY A 53 -21.80 -6.62 -1.17
C GLY A 53 -21.13 -6.04 -2.43
N SER A 54 -21.96 -5.39 -3.26
CA SER A 54 -21.55 -4.70 -4.48
C SER A 54 -21.56 -3.18 -4.27
N PRO A 55 -20.66 -2.42 -4.89
CA PRO A 55 -19.60 -2.86 -5.82
C PRO A 55 -18.35 -3.39 -5.09
N ALA A 56 -17.68 -4.38 -5.70
CA ALA A 56 -16.45 -4.97 -5.17
C ALA A 56 -15.32 -5.00 -6.20
N ILE A 57 -14.08 -4.96 -5.70
CA ILE A 57 -12.85 -5.06 -6.47
C ILE A 57 -12.13 -6.34 -6.07
N ILE A 58 -11.67 -7.12 -7.05
CA ILE A 58 -10.88 -8.33 -6.82
C ILE A 58 -9.44 -8.11 -7.28
N GLY A 59 -8.49 -8.61 -6.50
CA GLY A 59 -7.07 -8.58 -6.83
C GLY A 59 -6.35 -9.86 -6.45
N LYS A 60 -5.13 -10.02 -6.96
CA LYS A 60 -4.25 -11.10 -6.54
C LYS A 60 -3.83 -10.89 -5.08
N MET A 61 -3.86 -11.95 -4.27
CA MET A 61 -3.32 -11.88 -2.91
C MET A 61 -1.79 -11.75 -2.95
N ILE A 62 -1.28 -10.67 -2.41
CA ILE A 62 0.16 -10.46 -2.23
C ILE A 62 0.54 -10.91 -0.83
N LYS A 63 1.47 -11.86 -0.74
CA LYS A 63 1.99 -12.37 0.53
C LYS A 63 3.26 -11.62 0.89
N GLY A 64 3.22 -10.84 1.94
CA GLY A 64 4.34 -10.13 2.53
C GLY A 64 4.05 -9.84 4.00
N LYS A 65 5.11 -9.77 4.82
CA LYS A 65 4.97 -9.52 6.27
C LYS A 65 5.22 -8.08 6.65
N VAL A 66 5.72 -7.27 5.70
CA VAL A 66 6.13 -5.90 5.95
C VAL A 66 5.23 -4.97 5.15
N GLU A 67 4.51 -4.13 5.86
CA GLU A 67 3.58 -3.14 5.33
C GLU A 67 4.17 -1.75 5.51
N ILE A 68 4.27 -1.02 4.42
CA ILE A 68 4.90 0.29 4.31
C ILE A 68 3.81 1.32 4.03
N PHE A 69 3.95 2.49 4.63
CA PHE A 69 3.20 3.70 4.32
C PHE A 69 4.05 4.64 3.45
N LEU A 70 3.47 5.15 2.40
CA LEU A 70 4.01 6.26 1.61
C LEU A 70 2.89 7.25 1.31
N GLY A 71 2.96 8.41 1.94
CA GLY A 71 1.99 9.49 1.77
C GLY A 71 2.58 10.71 1.08
N ILE A 72 1.75 11.39 0.28
CA ILE A 72 2.07 12.69 -0.30
C ILE A 72 0.95 13.65 0.09
N LYS A 73 1.32 14.86 0.51
CA LYS A 73 0.36 15.95 0.73
C LYS A 73 0.91 17.26 0.20
N LYS A 74 0.14 17.95 -0.62
CA LYS A 74 0.48 19.31 -1.06
C LYS A 74 0.01 20.33 -0.05
N ASP A 75 0.96 21.08 0.46
CA ASP A 75 0.73 22.19 1.37
C ASP A 75 1.06 23.51 0.67
N PRO A 76 0.16 24.51 0.69
CA PRO A 76 0.40 25.79 0.02
C PRO A 76 1.63 26.55 0.53
N SER A 77 2.03 26.33 1.78
CA SER A 77 3.11 27.06 2.44
C SER A 77 4.47 26.41 2.29
N ILE A 78 4.51 25.07 2.32
CA ILE A 78 5.77 24.30 2.33
C ILE A 78 6.00 23.46 1.07
N GLY A 79 5.00 23.35 0.19
CA GLY A 79 5.09 22.56 -1.04
C GLY A 79 4.61 21.11 -0.88
N THR A 80 5.22 20.20 -1.62
CA THR A 80 4.83 18.79 -1.63
C THR A 80 5.54 18.03 -0.51
N LEU A 81 4.80 17.73 0.57
CA LEU A 81 5.30 16.94 1.69
C LEU A 81 5.21 15.45 1.35
N VAL A 82 6.30 14.73 1.60
CA VAL A 82 6.42 13.28 1.45
C VAL A 82 6.58 12.66 2.84
N ALA A 83 5.76 11.67 3.15
CA ALA A 83 5.80 10.92 4.41
C ALA A 83 6.07 9.44 4.12
N PHE A 84 7.01 8.84 4.85
CA PHE A 84 7.36 7.42 4.76
C PHE A 84 7.38 6.81 6.15
N GLY A 85 6.87 5.59 6.31
CA GLY A 85 6.89 4.92 7.59
C GLY A 85 6.21 3.55 7.63
N THR A 86 5.79 3.15 8.81
CA THR A 86 5.05 1.93 9.05
C THR A 86 3.65 2.03 8.46
N GLY A 87 3.24 1.03 7.65
CA GLY A 87 1.94 0.95 7.03
C GLY A 87 0.97 0.00 7.74
N GLY A 88 -0.18 -0.22 7.10
CA GLY A 88 -1.24 -1.07 7.61
C GLY A 88 -1.86 -0.54 8.91
N ILE A 89 -2.41 -1.44 9.70
CA ILE A 89 -3.07 -1.10 10.98
C ILE A 89 -2.15 -0.45 12.02
N TYR A 90 -0.83 -0.58 11.86
CA TYR A 90 0.14 0.01 12.77
C TYR A 90 0.51 1.45 12.43
N SER A 91 0.08 1.97 11.28
CA SER A 91 0.36 3.35 10.86
C SER A 91 -0.18 4.39 11.86
N GLU A 92 -1.36 4.13 12.42
CA GLU A 92 -2.02 5.04 13.37
C GLU A 92 -1.45 4.97 14.79
N ILE A 93 -0.88 3.82 15.17
CA ILE A 93 -0.43 3.55 16.55
C ILE A 93 1.06 3.89 16.72
N GLY A 94 1.87 3.62 15.70
CA GLY A 94 3.32 3.55 15.84
C GLY A 94 4.09 4.87 15.74
N LYS A 95 3.52 5.94 15.20
CA LYS A 95 4.16 7.26 14.94
C LYS A 95 5.60 7.15 14.39
N ASP A 96 5.89 6.12 13.59
CA ASP A 96 7.19 5.86 13.01
C ASP A 96 7.24 6.39 11.58
N PHE A 97 7.37 7.70 11.45
CA PHE A 97 7.38 8.39 10.17
C PHE A 97 8.59 9.29 10.01
N SER A 98 9.12 9.36 8.79
CA SER A 98 10.06 10.37 8.33
C SER A 98 9.41 11.23 7.26
N TYR A 99 9.76 12.52 7.23
CA TYR A 99 9.14 13.50 6.34
C TYR A 99 10.20 14.26 5.55
N ARG A 100 9.90 14.54 4.29
CA ARG A 100 10.72 15.42 3.42
C ARG A 100 9.81 16.26 2.53
N VAL A 101 10.35 17.37 2.08
CA VAL A 101 9.69 18.22 1.09
C VAL A 101 10.32 17.93 -0.28
N SER A 102 9.48 17.71 -1.31
CA SER A 102 9.92 17.54 -2.68
C SER A 102 10.49 18.86 -3.24
N PRO A 103 11.50 18.80 -4.17
CA PRO A 103 11.98 17.61 -4.86
C PRO A 103 12.96 16.78 -4.04
N LEU A 104 12.88 15.45 -4.21
CA LEU A 104 13.74 14.50 -3.50
C LEU A 104 14.82 13.93 -4.42
N SER A 105 16.05 13.83 -3.91
CA SER A 105 17.08 12.97 -4.48
C SER A 105 16.91 11.52 -3.98
N LYS A 106 17.49 10.55 -4.71
CA LYS A 106 17.52 9.15 -4.27
C LYS A 106 18.24 8.99 -2.92
N SER A 107 19.33 9.74 -2.69
CA SER A 107 20.05 9.74 -1.42
C SER A 107 19.17 10.23 -0.26
N THR A 108 18.46 11.33 -0.45
CA THR A 108 17.53 11.87 0.55
C THR A 108 16.40 10.90 0.86
N ALA A 109 15.83 10.23 -0.16
CA ALA A 109 14.82 9.20 0.05
C ALA A 109 15.38 7.98 0.81
N LEU A 110 16.62 7.58 0.54
CA LEU A 110 17.28 6.49 1.25
C LEU A 110 17.55 6.84 2.73
N GLU A 111 17.96 8.07 3.03
CA GLU A 111 18.09 8.58 4.40
C GLU A 111 16.74 8.55 5.12
N MET A 112 15.70 9.05 4.48
CA MET A 112 14.33 9.03 4.98
C MET A 112 13.87 7.63 5.38
N ILE A 113 14.18 6.60 4.57
CA ILE A 113 13.91 5.21 4.90
C ILE A 113 14.68 4.78 6.14
N LYS A 114 16.01 5.05 6.19
CA LYS A 114 16.91 4.60 7.26
C LYS A 114 16.61 5.21 8.63
N GLU A 115 16.00 6.39 8.68
CA GLU A 115 15.62 7.07 9.91
C GLU A 115 14.50 6.33 10.67
N THR A 116 13.68 5.55 9.97
CA THR A 116 12.51 4.87 10.55
C THR A 116 12.85 3.48 11.12
N LYS A 117 12.05 3.00 12.06
CA LYS A 117 12.09 1.60 12.50
C LYS A 117 11.76 0.66 11.37
N MET A 118 10.82 1.07 10.50
CA MET A 118 10.46 0.35 9.28
C MET A 118 11.67 0.13 8.37
N GLY A 119 12.48 1.16 8.15
CA GLY A 119 13.73 1.04 7.38
C GLY A 119 14.71 0.03 7.96
N LYS A 120 14.82 -0.07 9.29
CA LYS A 120 15.64 -1.08 9.94
C LYS A 120 15.12 -2.50 9.72
N ILE A 121 13.80 -2.68 9.75
CA ILE A 121 13.15 -3.98 9.44
C ILE A 121 13.44 -4.37 8.00
N LEU A 122 13.26 -3.45 7.05
CA LEU A 122 13.51 -3.66 5.62
C LEU A 122 14.99 -3.97 5.34
N ALA A 123 15.91 -3.40 6.12
CA ALA A 123 17.34 -3.69 6.04
C ALA A 123 17.73 -5.07 6.60
N GLY A 124 16.77 -5.85 7.11
CA GLY A 124 17.00 -7.20 7.63
C GLY A 124 17.30 -7.27 9.12
N ALA A 125 16.88 -6.30 9.93
CA ALA A 125 17.06 -6.33 11.37
C ALA A 125 16.45 -7.60 11.99
N ARG A 126 17.11 -8.17 12.99
CA ARG A 126 16.68 -9.38 13.73
C ARG A 126 16.44 -10.60 12.84
N GLY A 127 17.24 -10.77 11.76
CA GLY A 127 17.15 -11.91 10.86
C GLY A 127 15.95 -11.87 9.90
N GLN A 128 15.28 -10.74 9.78
CA GLN A 128 14.27 -10.52 8.76
C GLN A 128 14.91 -10.52 7.36
N PHE A 129 14.09 -10.76 6.35
CA PHE A 129 14.56 -10.71 4.97
C PHE A 129 15.01 -9.29 4.61
N LYS A 130 16.16 -9.18 3.95
CA LYS A 130 16.69 -7.89 3.47
C LYS A 130 16.02 -7.50 2.15
N HIS A 131 15.32 -6.38 2.15
CA HIS A 131 14.69 -5.80 0.97
C HIS A 131 15.60 -4.79 0.27
N ASP A 132 15.35 -4.54 -0.99
CA ASP A 132 16.08 -3.56 -1.82
C ASP A 132 15.66 -2.13 -1.48
N LEU A 133 16.41 -1.48 -0.58
CA LEU A 133 16.16 -0.10 -0.16
C LEU A 133 16.45 0.91 -1.28
N ASP A 134 17.36 0.59 -2.19
CA ASP A 134 17.65 1.43 -3.35
C ASP A 134 16.44 1.49 -4.29
N ARG A 135 15.83 0.34 -4.54
CA ARG A 135 14.59 0.26 -5.31
C ARG A 135 13.44 0.99 -4.63
N LEU A 136 13.31 0.86 -3.32
CA LEU A 136 12.28 1.57 -2.56
C LEU A 136 12.48 3.10 -2.60
N SER A 137 13.73 3.57 -2.50
CA SER A 137 14.04 4.99 -2.62
C SER A 137 13.66 5.56 -4.00
N GLU A 138 13.85 4.79 -5.07
CA GLU A 138 13.41 5.15 -6.43
C GLU A 138 11.88 5.26 -6.52
N ILE A 139 11.15 4.35 -5.87
CA ILE A 139 9.68 4.41 -5.81
C ILE A 139 9.24 5.70 -5.12
N ILE A 140 9.82 6.05 -3.97
CA ILE A 140 9.51 7.28 -3.24
C ILE A 140 9.74 8.52 -4.11
N VAL A 141 10.91 8.61 -4.76
CA VAL A 141 11.25 9.73 -5.66
C VAL A 141 10.28 9.82 -6.82
N ASN A 142 9.90 8.69 -7.43
CA ASN A 142 8.98 8.67 -8.57
C ASN A 142 7.56 9.10 -8.17
N VAL A 143 7.06 8.67 -7.00
CA VAL A 143 5.74 9.09 -6.49
C VAL A 143 5.74 10.58 -6.16
N ALA A 144 6.80 11.10 -5.54
CA ALA A 144 6.95 12.53 -5.25
C ALA A 144 6.96 13.36 -6.55
N ARG A 145 7.77 12.94 -7.54
CA ARG A 145 7.84 13.58 -8.85
C ARG A 145 6.49 13.56 -9.59
N PHE A 146 5.80 12.42 -9.54
CA PHE A 146 4.46 12.29 -10.10
C PHE A 146 3.50 13.31 -9.49
N ALA A 147 3.48 13.43 -8.16
CA ALA A 147 2.65 14.43 -7.49
C ALA A 147 3.00 15.86 -7.90
N ASP A 148 4.29 16.19 -8.04
CA ASP A 148 4.74 17.52 -8.48
C ASP A 148 4.29 17.87 -9.89
N GLN A 149 4.34 16.90 -10.81
CA GLN A 149 3.92 17.07 -12.20
C GLN A 149 2.42 17.34 -12.34
N TYR A 150 1.60 16.69 -11.51
CA TYR A 150 0.14 16.77 -11.60
C TYR A 150 -0.43 17.71 -10.54
N LYS A 151 -0.57 18.99 -10.89
CA LYS A 151 -1.02 20.06 -9.96
C LYS A 151 -2.38 19.81 -9.31
N ASN A 152 -3.25 19.06 -9.96
CA ASN A 152 -4.59 18.74 -9.45
C ASN A 152 -4.59 17.67 -8.35
N ILE A 153 -3.51 16.91 -8.21
CA ILE A 153 -3.35 15.95 -7.12
C ILE A 153 -3.03 16.74 -5.85
N LYS A 154 -3.87 16.63 -4.84
CA LYS A 154 -3.67 17.28 -3.52
C LYS A 154 -3.01 16.33 -2.53
N GLU A 155 -3.35 15.05 -2.61
CA GLU A 155 -2.91 14.02 -1.70
C GLU A 155 -2.80 12.67 -2.42
N ILE A 156 -1.82 11.84 -2.02
CA ILE A 156 -1.68 10.44 -2.39
C ILE A 156 -1.46 9.67 -1.10
N ASP A 157 -2.24 8.63 -0.89
CA ASP A 157 -2.08 7.70 0.23
C ASP A 157 -1.88 6.28 -0.32
N LEU A 158 -0.68 5.73 -0.13
CA LEU A 158 -0.33 4.36 -0.49
C LEU A 158 -0.15 3.58 0.80
N ASN A 159 -1.23 2.95 1.29
CA ASN A 159 -1.26 2.28 2.58
C ASN A 159 -2.17 1.04 2.58
N PRO A 160 -1.58 -0.18 2.54
CA PRO A 160 -0.13 -0.40 2.57
C PRO A 160 0.51 -0.61 1.19
N ILE A 161 1.82 -0.40 1.15
CA ILE A 161 2.71 -1.01 0.17
C ILE A 161 3.27 -2.28 0.82
N ILE A 162 3.08 -3.45 0.20
CA ILE A 162 3.59 -4.72 0.71
C ILE A 162 4.97 -5.00 0.14
N ALA A 163 5.97 -5.15 1.03
CA ALA A 163 7.28 -5.61 0.67
C ALA A 163 7.28 -7.15 0.51
N ALA A 164 7.33 -7.63 -0.73
CA ALA A 164 7.36 -9.05 -1.09
C ALA A 164 8.48 -9.28 -2.11
N ASN A 165 9.63 -9.68 -1.61
CA ASN A 165 10.88 -9.80 -2.37
C ASN A 165 10.73 -10.53 -3.71
N PRO A 166 11.30 -9.99 -4.79
CA PRO A 166 12.13 -8.76 -4.85
C PRO A 166 11.34 -7.47 -5.08
N HIS A 167 10.03 -7.50 -4.96
CA HIS A 167 9.13 -6.41 -5.36
C HIS A 167 8.46 -5.72 -4.19
N PHE A 168 7.99 -4.51 -4.47
CA PHE A 168 7.08 -3.72 -3.63
C PHE A 168 5.75 -3.58 -4.37
N TYR A 169 4.64 -3.94 -3.71
CA TYR A 169 3.31 -3.93 -4.31
C TYR A 169 2.42 -2.91 -3.61
N ILE A 170 1.94 -1.93 -4.34
CA ILE A 170 0.88 -1.04 -3.87
C ILE A 170 -0.42 -1.85 -3.91
N VAL A 171 -1.05 -2.02 -2.77
CA VAL A 171 -2.27 -2.84 -2.66
C VAL A 171 -3.49 -2.05 -2.22
N ASP A 172 -3.28 -0.81 -1.72
CA ASP A 172 -4.34 0.18 -1.48
C ASP A 172 -3.81 1.59 -1.62
#